data_d3ba77c2c528cc49758a8e8e15a9c677
#
_entry.id   d3ba77c2c528cc49758a8e8e15a9c677
#
_cell.length_a   1.000
_cell.length_b   1.000
_cell.length_c   1.000
_cell.angle_alpha   90.00
_cell.angle_beta   90.00
_cell.angle_gamma   90.00
#
_symmetry.space_group_name_H-M   'P 1'
#
loop_
_entity.id
_entity.type
_entity.pdbx_description
1 polymer ?
#
loop_
_entity_poly.entity_id
_entity_poly.type
_entity_poly.pdbx_seq_one_letter_code
_entity_poly.pdbx_strand_id
1 'polypeptide(L)'
;PVGDSIFYREVPLPFLDVVRDPSRIRWRCGTIASQESPPIVLENLPVCGNCHSFSRDGGVLGLDVDYGNDKGAYAVLPVSKDMVLDDDKIITWSDYRRNDGDATYGLLSQISPDGRYVISTVKDRAVFVATPDIQFSQLFFPVKGILVFHDRETGEFKSLPGADDPAYVQSNPTWSPDGQYVV
;
A
#
# COMPACT_ATOMS: atom_id res chain seq x y z
N PRO A 1 -17.10 8.71 -25.50
CA PRO A 1 -17.38 8.06 -24.22
C PRO A 1 -16.04 7.73 -23.57
N VAL A 2 -15.87 8.12 -22.32
CA VAL A 2 -14.70 7.73 -21.53
C VAL A 2 -14.87 6.26 -21.20
N GLY A 3 -14.01 5.39 -21.79
CA GLY A 3 -14.06 3.94 -21.60
C GLY A 3 -13.21 3.44 -20.44
N ASP A 4 -12.63 4.37 -19.66
CA ASP A 4 -11.70 4.02 -18.58
C ASP A 4 -12.42 3.43 -17.37
N SER A 5 -11.73 2.55 -16.69
CA SER A 5 -12.18 2.00 -15.41
C SER A 5 -11.79 2.93 -14.26
N ILE A 6 -12.60 2.94 -13.22
CA ILE A 6 -12.28 3.55 -11.93
C ILE A 6 -12.16 2.47 -10.88
N PHE A 7 -11.14 2.58 -10.06
CA PHE A 7 -10.95 1.76 -8.87
C PHE A 7 -10.84 2.68 -7.66
N TYR A 8 -11.59 2.42 -6.61
CA TYR A 8 -11.55 3.25 -5.41
C TYR A 8 -11.87 2.45 -4.14
N ARG A 9 -11.35 2.96 -3.04
CA ARG A 9 -11.67 2.49 -1.70
C ARG A 9 -12.88 3.22 -1.15
N GLU A 10 -13.88 2.48 -0.72
CA GLU A 10 -15.05 2.98 0.00
C GLU A 10 -14.81 2.84 1.49
N VAL A 11 -14.84 3.95 2.21
CA VAL A 11 -14.64 4.01 3.66
C VAL A 11 -15.87 4.63 4.29
N PRO A 12 -16.66 3.87 5.06
CA PRO A 12 -17.80 4.42 5.78
C PRO A 12 -17.40 5.45 6.82
N LEU A 13 -18.27 6.43 7.03
CA LEU A 13 -18.11 7.40 8.12
C LEU A 13 -19.02 7.04 9.31
N PRO A 14 -18.63 7.40 10.53
CA PRO A 14 -17.41 8.08 10.94
C PRO A 14 -16.18 7.16 10.86
N PHE A 15 -15.02 7.72 10.58
CA PHE A 15 -13.77 6.97 10.39
C PHE A 15 -13.40 6.07 11.59
N LEU A 16 -13.69 6.50 12.81
CA LEU A 16 -13.43 5.70 14.01
C LEU A 16 -14.16 4.34 14.04
N ASP A 17 -15.30 4.23 13.39
CA ASP A 17 -16.02 2.95 13.29
C ASP A 17 -15.28 1.96 12.39
N VAL A 18 -14.62 2.47 11.37
CA VAL A 18 -13.79 1.67 10.46
C VAL A 18 -12.49 1.21 11.12
N VAL A 19 -11.91 2.04 11.98
CA VAL A 19 -10.74 1.65 12.78
C VAL A 19 -11.08 0.48 13.73
N ARG A 20 -12.31 0.42 14.22
CA ARG A 20 -12.79 -0.67 15.09
C ARG A 20 -13.18 -1.92 14.31
N ASP A 21 -13.65 -1.74 13.09
CA ASP A 21 -14.12 -2.82 12.22
C ASP A 21 -13.64 -2.57 10.77
N PRO A 22 -12.39 -2.95 10.44
CA PRO A 22 -11.83 -2.76 9.11
C PRO A 22 -12.55 -3.53 8.00
N SER A 23 -13.32 -4.58 8.34
CA SER A 23 -14.09 -5.36 7.36
C SER A 23 -15.15 -4.53 6.62
N ARG A 24 -15.49 -3.35 7.16
CA ARG A 24 -16.39 -2.38 6.53
C ARG A 24 -15.77 -1.61 5.36
N ILE A 25 -14.45 -1.66 5.20
CA ILE A 25 -13.75 -1.08 4.05
C ILE A 25 -13.96 -1.99 2.85
N ARG A 26 -14.24 -1.39 1.70
CA ARG A 26 -14.49 -2.09 0.44
C ARG A 26 -13.73 -1.42 -0.69
N TRP A 27 -13.39 -2.20 -1.69
CA TRP A 27 -12.86 -1.67 -2.95
C TRP A 27 -13.83 -1.99 -4.07
N ARG A 28 -14.03 -1.00 -4.91
CA ARG A 28 -14.91 -1.08 -6.05
C ARG A 28 -14.16 -0.83 -7.33
N CYS A 29 -14.52 -1.55 -8.39
CA CYS A 29 -13.97 -1.37 -9.70
C CYS A 29 -15.07 -1.43 -10.76
N GLY A 30 -15.06 -0.48 -11.68
CA GLY A 30 -16.04 -0.43 -12.77
C GLY A 30 -15.75 0.67 -13.76
N THR A 31 -16.59 0.81 -14.77
CA THR A 31 -16.42 1.85 -15.79
C THR A 31 -16.95 3.20 -15.32
N ILE A 32 -16.21 4.27 -15.63
CA ILE A 32 -16.65 5.67 -15.39
C ILE A 32 -17.94 5.98 -16.14
N ALA A 33 -18.19 5.32 -17.26
CA ALA A 33 -19.39 5.56 -18.08
C ALA A 33 -20.66 4.96 -17.47
N SER A 34 -20.58 4.14 -16.44
CA SER A 34 -21.75 3.56 -15.77
C SER A 34 -22.47 4.60 -14.91
N GLN A 35 -23.79 4.55 -14.89
CA GLN A 35 -24.62 5.31 -13.95
C GLN A 35 -24.91 4.51 -12.66
N GLU A 36 -24.52 3.25 -12.62
CA GLU A 36 -24.61 2.39 -11.45
C GLU A 36 -23.31 2.42 -10.67
N SER A 37 -23.42 2.24 -9.34
CA SER A 37 -22.23 2.07 -8.50
C SER A 37 -21.40 0.88 -8.97
N PRO A 38 -20.08 1.04 -9.13
CA PRO A 38 -19.21 -0.08 -9.48
C PRO A 38 -19.35 -1.25 -8.48
N PRO A 39 -19.29 -2.49 -8.98
CA PRO A 39 -19.33 -3.65 -8.08
C PRO A 39 -18.17 -3.65 -7.07
N ILE A 40 -18.41 -4.27 -5.93
CA ILE A 40 -17.36 -4.57 -4.95
C ILE A 40 -16.48 -5.68 -5.54
N VAL A 41 -15.18 -5.50 -5.49
CA VAL A 41 -14.18 -6.45 -6.00
C VAL A 41 -13.24 -6.96 -4.92
N LEU A 42 -13.19 -6.28 -3.78
CA LEU A 42 -12.42 -6.69 -2.61
C LEU A 42 -13.12 -6.17 -1.34
N GLU A 43 -13.36 -7.05 -0.39
CA GLU A 43 -13.97 -6.73 0.91
C GLU A 43 -13.57 -7.76 1.98
N ASN A 44 -14.05 -7.54 3.20
CA ASN A 44 -13.84 -8.44 4.33
C ASN A 44 -12.36 -8.69 4.67
N LEU A 45 -11.52 -7.69 4.45
CA LEU A 45 -10.15 -7.79 4.91
C LEU A 45 -10.12 -7.90 6.43
N PRO A 46 -9.30 -8.80 6.99
CA PRO A 46 -9.17 -8.97 8.44
C PRO A 46 -8.47 -7.77 9.09
N VAL A 47 -7.92 -6.89 8.28
CA VAL A 47 -7.07 -5.76 8.67
C VAL A 47 -7.33 -4.54 7.80
N CYS A 48 -6.85 -3.39 8.27
CA CYS A 48 -6.97 -2.16 7.49
C CYS A 48 -6.11 -2.26 6.23
N GLY A 49 -6.73 -2.11 5.07
CA GLY A 49 -6.06 -1.91 3.79
C GLY A 49 -6.05 -0.42 3.43
N ASN A 50 -4.91 0.06 2.97
CA ASN A 50 -4.68 1.48 2.72
C ASN A 50 -4.23 1.77 1.28
N CYS A 51 -3.20 2.58 1.15
CA CYS A 51 -2.70 3.07 -0.13
C CYS A 51 -2.56 1.94 -1.15
N HIS A 52 -3.07 2.15 -2.35
CA HIS A 52 -3.03 1.16 -3.42
C HIS A 52 -2.34 1.72 -4.66
N SER A 53 -1.73 0.83 -5.41
CA SER A 53 -1.12 1.11 -6.70
C SER A 53 -1.32 -0.06 -7.67
N PHE A 54 -1.09 0.17 -8.96
CA PHE A 54 -1.28 -0.83 -9.99
C PHE A 54 -0.04 -0.99 -10.86
N SER A 55 0.14 -2.19 -11.41
CA SER A 55 0.96 -2.36 -12.61
C SER A 55 0.40 -1.53 -13.77
N ARG A 56 1.26 -1.24 -14.77
CA ARG A 56 0.87 -0.38 -15.92
C ARG A 56 -0.35 -0.91 -16.68
N ASP A 57 -0.44 -2.22 -16.83
CA ASP A 57 -1.54 -2.88 -17.50
C ASP A 57 -2.82 -3.00 -16.67
N GLY A 58 -2.76 -2.59 -15.39
CA GLY A 58 -3.85 -2.73 -14.44
C GLY A 58 -4.12 -4.16 -13.99
N GLY A 59 -3.25 -5.11 -14.35
CA GLY A 59 -3.45 -6.53 -14.05
C GLY A 59 -3.08 -6.94 -12.63
N VAL A 60 -2.28 -6.12 -11.95
CA VAL A 60 -1.82 -6.37 -10.58
C VAL A 60 -2.13 -5.16 -9.69
N LEU A 61 -2.81 -5.42 -8.59
CA LEU A 61 -3.08 -4.48 -7.50
C LEU A 61 -2.09 -4.72 -6.38
N GLY A 62 -1.49 -3.65 -5.87
CA GLY A 62 -0.78 -3.65 -4.61
C GLY A 62 -1.43 -2.72 -3.60
N LEU A 63 -1.46 -3.08 -2.33
CA LEU A 63 -1.99 -2.23 -1.26
C LEU A 63 -1.25 -2.44 0.07
N ASP A 64 -1.05 -1.35 0.81
CA ASP A 64 -0.54 -1.43 2.18
C ASP A 64 -1.58 -2.06 3.09
N VAL A 65 -1.17 -3.02 3.93
CA VAL A 65 -2.02 -3.71 4.89
C VAL A 65 -1.30 -3.89 6.23
N ASP A 66 -2.08 -3.89 7.31
CA ASP A 66 -1.61 -4.39 8.60
C ASP A 66 -2.00 -5.88 8.68
N TYR A 67 -1.04 -6.79 8.64
CA TYR A 67 -1.33 -8.22 8.58
C TYR A 67 -0.49 -9.01 9.59
N GLY A 68 -1.14 -9.88 10.34
CA GLY A 68 -0.45 -10.87 11.18
C GLY A 68 0.50 -10.31 12.25
N ASN A 69 0.20 -9.18 12.87
CA ASN A 69 1.08 -8.40 13.78
C ASN A 69 2.24 -7.70 13.08
N ASP A 70 2.32 -7.74 11.76
CA ASP A 70 3.29 -6.99 10.97
C ASP A 70 2.64 -5.70 10.45
N LYS A 71 2.91 -4.61 11.11
CA LYS A 71 2.44 -3.30 10.68
C LYS A 71 3.22 -2.87 9.45
N GLY A 72 2.49 -2.52 8.39
CA GLY A 72 3.09 -2.08 7.15
C GLY A 72 3.55 -3.22 6.26
N ALA A 73 2.82 -4.33 6.23
CA ALA A 73 2.92 -5.32 5.16
C ALA A 73 2.31 -4.79 3.86
N TYR A 74 2.59 -5.46 2.76
CA TYR A 74 2.06 -5.10 1.45
C TYR A 74 1.45 -6.31 0.77
N ALA A 75 0.20 -6.20 0.37
CA ALA A 75 -0.49 -7.23 -0.39
C ALA A 75 -0.33 -7.01 -1.89
N VAL A 76 -0.11 -8.07 -2.65
CA VAL A 76 -0.06 -8.04 -4.11
C VAL A 76 -1.02 -9.06 -4.69
N LEU A 77 -2.03 -8.57 -5.39
CA LEU A 77 -3.16 -9.35 -5.87
C LEU A 77 -3.30 -9.25 -7.40
N PRO A 78 -3.59 -10.33 -8.11
CA PRO A 78 -4.07 -10.22 -9.47
C PRO A 78 -5.46 -9.54 -9.45
N VAL A 79 -5.67 -8.58 -10.35
CA VAL A 79 -6.94 -7.88 -10.44
C VAL A 79 -8.00 -8.81 -11.04
N SER A 80 -9.08 -9.01 -10.30
CA SER A 80 -10.21 -9.83 -10.71
C SER A 80 -11.52 -9.26 -10.16
N LYS A 81 -12.65 -9.87 -10.53
CA LYS A 81 -13.96 -9.45 -10.03
C LYS A 81 -14.17 -9.81 -8.55
N ASP A 82 -13.49 -10.87 -8.10
CA ASP A 82 -13.60 -11.40 -6.75
C ASP A 82 -12.18 -11.63 -6.22
N MET A 83 -11.57 -10.57 -5.68
CA MET A 83 -10.22 -10.63 -5.11
C MET A 83 -10.28 -11.13 -3.67
N VAL A 84 -9.37 -12.01 -3.31
CA VAL A 84 -9.21 -12.54 -1.95
C VAL A 84 -7.77 -12.31 -1.49
N LEU A 85 -7.63 -11.83 -0.27
CA LEU A 85 -6.34 -11.66 0.38
C LEU A 85 -5.98 -12.90 1.18
N ASP A 86 -4.97 -13.62 0.71
CA ASP A 86 -4.38 -14.78 1.36
C ASP A 86 -2.94 -14.51 1.78
N ASP A 87 -2.40 -15.32 2.69
CA ASP A 87 -1.05 -15.17 3.26
C ASP A 87 0.06 -15.17 2.20
N ASP A 88 -0.09 -15.96 1.15
CA ASP A 88 0.86 -16.08 0.05
C ASP A 88 1.00 -14.81 -0.82
N LYS A 89 0.09 -13.86 -0.64
CA LYS A 89 0.05 -12.58 -1.35
C LYS A 89 0.67 -11.43 -0.54
N ILE A 90 1.20 -11.73 0.64
CA ILE A 90 1.72 -10.73 1.58
C ILE A 90 3.24 -10.64 1.50
N ILE A 91 3.74 -9.42 1.35
CA ILE A 91 5.15 -9.07 1.50
C ILE A 91 5.31 -8.43 2.88
N THR A 92 6.16 -9.03 3.70
CA THR A 92 6.44 -8.60 5.07
C THR A 92 7.69 -7.74 5.10
N TRP A 93 7.56 -6.44 5.31
CA TRP A 93 8.71 -5.53 5.35
C TRP A 93 9.64 -5.76 6.54
N SER A 94 9.16 -6.39 7.62
CA SER A 94 10.00 -6.80 8.74
C SER A 94 11.03 -7.86 8.38
N ASP A 95 10.96 -8.50 7.22
CA ASP A 95 11.99 -9.40 6.71
C ASP A 95 13.26 -8.65 6.25
N TYR A 96 13.15 -7.36 5.97
CA TYR A 96 14.31 -6.55 5.67
C TYR A 96 15.15 -6.30 6.94
N ARG A 97 16.36 -6.86 6.98
CA ARG A 97 17.31 -6.70 8.08
C ARG A 97 16.70 -6.91 9.48
N ARG A 98 15.95 -7.98 9.63
CA ARG A 98 15.26 -8.35 10.89
C ARG A 98 16.17 -8.34 12.13
N ASN A 99 17.47 -8.59 11.95
CA ASN A 99 18.43 -8.80 13.03
C ASN A 99 19.20 -7.54 13.47
N ASP A 100 18.92 -6.38 12.91
CA ASP A 100 19.62 -5.13 13.28
C ASP A 100 19.02 -4.43 14.51
N GLY A 101 17.95 -4.98 15.08
CA GLY A 101 17.30 -4.48 16.30
C GLY A 101 16.36 -3.31 16.10
N ASP A 102 16.32 -2.72 14.90
CA ASP A 102 15.39 -1.66 14.57
C ASP A 102 14.02 -2.23 14.11
N ALA A 103 12.95 -1.57 14.53
CA ALA A 103 11.63 -1.87 14.00
C ALA A 103 11.60 -1.57 12.49
N THR A 104 11.09 -2.52 11.71
CA THR A 104 11.01 -2.39 10.26
C THR A 104 9.55 -2.44 9.84
N TYR A 105 8.99 -1.28 9.58
CA TYR A 105 7.64 -1.14 9.02
C TYR A 105 7.77 -0.64 7.60
N GLY A 106 6.94 -1.16 6.69
CA GLY A 106 6.76 -0.58 5.38
C GLY A 106 5.61 0.42 5.38
N LEU A 107 5.71 1.46 4.58
CA LEU A 107 4.66 2.46 4.46
C LEU A 107 4.70 3.14 3.10
N LEU A 108 3.52 3.44 2.58
CA LEU A 108 3.34 4.11 1.29
C LEU A 108 4.00 3.32 0.15
N SER A 109 3.84 2.00 0.19
CA SER A 109 4.45 1.10 -0.78
C SER A 109 3.80 1.22 -2.15
N GLN A 110 4.57 0.97 -3.20
CA GLN A 110 4.07 0.97 -4.57
C GLN A 110 4.66 -0.17 -5.39
N ILE A 111 3.81 -0.77 -6.23
CA ILE A 111 4.22 -1.74 -7.22
C ILE A 111 4.81 -1.06 -8.45
N SER A 112 5.86 -1.64 -9.03
CA SER A 112 6.45 -1.16 -10.28
C SER A 112 5.50 -1.32 -11.47
N PRO A 113 5.67 -0.53 -12.55
CA PRO A 113 4.82 -0.62 -13.73
C PRO A 113 4.78 -1.99 -14.39
N ASP A 114 5.85 -2.77 -14.30
CA ASP A 114 5.92 -4.15 -14.81
C ASP A 114 5.38 -5.19 -13.82
N GLY A 115 5.01 -4.78 -12.60
CA GLY A 115 4.50 -5.65 -11.55
C GLY A 115 5.56 -6.50 -10.85
N ARG A 116 6.85 -6.34 -11.18
CA ARG A 116 7.94 -7.16 -10.62
C ARG A 116 8.39 -6.69 -9.26
N TYR A 117 8.62 -5.39 -9.11
CA TYR A 117 9.16 -4.83 -7.88
C TYR A 117 8.08 -4.17 -7.03
N VAL A 118 8.25 -4.27 -5.73
CA VAL A 118 7.52 -3.42 -4.79
C VAL A 118 8.53 -2.57 -4.04
N ILE A 119 8.30 -1.26 -3.98
CA ILE A 119 9.14 -0.33 -3.22
C ILE A 119 8.36 0.24 -2.05
N SER A 120 9.02 0.44 -0.92
CA SER A 120 8.42 1.01 0.28
C SER A 120 9.37 1.94 1.01
N THR A 121 8.81 2.84 1.79
CA THR A 121 9.52 3.50 2.89
C THR A 121 9.65 2.51 4.03
N VAL A 122 10.86 2.15 4.40
CA VAL A 122 11.17 1.17 5.44
C VAL A 122 12.03 1.81 6.51
N LYS A 123 12.11 1.23 7.70
CA LYS A 123 12.76 1.85 8.88
C LYS A 123 12.10 3.19 9.24
N ASP A 124 10.81 3.24 8.99
CA ASP A 124 10.04 4.47 9.15
C ASP A 124 9.82 4.81 10.62
N ARG A 125 9.83 6.10 10.87
CA ARG A 125 9.25 6.69 12.06
C ARG A 125 8.38 7.87 11.64
N ALA A 126 7.12 7.78 11.95
CA ALA A 126 6.16 8.80 11.62
C ALA A 126 5.52 9.38 12.88
N VAL A 127 5.11 10.62 12.79
CA VAL A 127 4.32 11.31 13.81
C VAL A 127 2.91 11.47 13.28
N PHE A 128 1.96 10.89 14.00
CA PHE A 128 0.55 11.12 13.75
C PHE A 128 0.06 12.29 14.60
N VAL A 129 -0.52 13.28 13.97
CA VAL A 129 -1.14 14.40 14.66
C VAL A 129 -2.65 14.24 14.59
N ALA A 130 -3.26 14.08 15.77
CA ALA A 130 -4.71 14.10 15.89
C ALA A 130 -5.21 15.52 15.59
N THR A 131 -6.11 15.65 14.64
CA THR A 131 -6.84 16.89 14.41
C THR A 131 -7.99 17.02 15.40
N PRO A 132 -8.57 18.22 15.63
CA PRO A 132 -9.73 18.38 16.49
C PRO A 132 -10.91 17.49 16.07
N ASP A 133 -10.98 17.13 14.81
CA ASP A 133 -11.98 16.21 14.26
C ASP A 133 -11.33 14.89 13.79
N ILE A 134 -10.83 14.11 14.74
CA ILE A 134 -10.20 12.79 14.48
C ILE A 134 -11.15 11.80 13.81
N GLN A 135 -12.47 12.04 13.86
CA GLN A 135 -13.45 11.17 13.20
C GLN A 135 -13.33 11.19 11.67
N PHE A 136 -12.80 12.27 11.13
CA PHE A 136 -12.75 12.51 9.69
C PHE A 136 -11.35 12.68 9.14
N SER A 137 -10.37 13.03 9.95
CA SER A 137 -9.02 13.24 9.44
C SER A 137 -7.92 13.02 10.48
N GLN A 138 -6.75 12.68 10.00
CA GLN A 138 -5.49 12.66 10.74
C GLN A 138 -4.36 13.15 9.85
N LEU A 139 -3.34 13.74 10.43
CA LEU A 139 -2.15 14.17 9.75
C LEU A 139 -1.02 13.19 10.04
N PHE A 140 -0.20 12.94 9.04
CA PHE A 140 0.92 12.02 9.09
C PHE A 140 2.20 12.71 8.60
N PHE A 141 3.26 12.64 9.41
CA PHE A 141 4.55 13.26 9.10
C PHE A 141 5.65 12.21 9.23
N PRO A 142 6.28 11.78 8.14
CA PRO A 142 7.46 10.94 8.21
C PRO A 142 8.64 11.75 8.76
N VAL A 143 9.38 11.18 9.71
CA VAL A 143 10.55 11.81 10.34
C VAL A 143 11.81 10.95 10.24
N LYS A 144 11.69 9.72 9.76
CA LYS A 144 12.77 8.77 9.46
C LYS A 144 12.27 7.81 8.38
N GLY A 145 13.14 7.32 7.54
CA GLY A 145 12.84 6.29 6.54
C GLY A 145 13.87 6.23 5.44
N ILE A 146 14.08 5.04 4.90
CA ILE A 146 14.87 4.76 3.69
C ILE A 146 14.00 4.04 2.67
N LEU A 147 14.38 4.05 1.40
CA LEU A 147 13.68 3.28 0.39
C LEU A 147 14.29 1.88 0.26
N VAL A 148 13.40 0.88 0.32
CA VAL A 148 13.75 -0.53 0.12
C VAL A 148 12.80 -1.11 -0.93
N PHE A 149 13.32 -1.92 -1.82
CA PHE A 149 12.50 -2.66 -2.76
C PHE A 149 12.59 -4.17 -2.52
N HIS A 150 11.50 -4.85 -2.85
CA HIS A 150 11.37 -6.29 -2.87
C HIS A 150 11.24 -6.76 -4.33
N ASP A 151 12.09 -7.67 -4.75
CA ASP A 151 11.98 -8.35 -6.04
C ASP A 151 11.08 -9.58 -5.88
N ARG A 152 9.90 -9.54 -6.48
CA ARG A 152 8.89 -10.61 -6.38
C ARG A 152 9.29 -11.92 -7.09
N GLU A 153 10.24 -11.88 -8.01
CA GLU A 153 10.74 -13.08 -8.67
C GLU A 153 11.76 -13.83 -7.82
N THR A 154 12.62 -13.10 -7.12
CA THR A 154 13.69 -13.70 -6.32
C THR A 154 13.38 -13.78 -4.83
N GLY A 155 12.40 -13.01 -4.35
CA GLY A 155 12.08 -12.86 -2.93
C GLY A 155 13.07 -11.98 -2.15
N GLU A 156 14.01 -11.33 -2.82
CA GLU A 156 15.06 -10.54 -2.17
C GLU A 156 14.60 -9.11 -1.82
N PHE A 157 15.05 -8.65 -0.66
CA PHE A 157 14.92 -7.25 -0.26
C PHE A 157 16.26 -6.53 -0.40
N LYS A 158 16.23 -5.33 -0.99
CA LYS A 158 17.42 -4.47 -1.16
C LYS A 158 17.07 -3.01 -0.90
N SER A 159 17.99 -2.28 -0.24
CA SER A 159 17.88 -0.82 -0.21
C SER A 159 18.09 -0.24 -1.60
N LEU A 160 17.41 0.87 -1.89
CA LEU A 160 17.58 1.59 -3.14
C LEU A 160 18.83 2.47 -3.04
N PRO A 161 19.89 2.22 -3.83
CA PRO A 161 21.09 3.04 -3.79
C PRO A 161 20.79 4.52 -4.05
N GLY A 162 21.30 5.38 -3.18
CA GLY A 162 21.03 6.82 -3.23
C GLY A 162 19.77 7.29 -2.51
N ALA A 163 18.94 6.35 -2.04
CA ALA A 163 17.78 6.62 -1.21
C ALA A 163 17.79 5.76 0.08
N ASP A 164 18.95 5.41 0.55
CA ASP A 164 19.19 4.56 1.73
C ASP A 164 20.09 5.22 2.79
N ASP A 165 20.34 6.50 2.68
CA ASP A 165 21.08 7.27 3.69
C ASP A 165 20.16 7.64 4.86
N PRO A 166 20.42 7.11 6.09
CA PRO A 166 19.58 7.38 7.25
C PRO A 166 19.67 8.84 7.77
N ALA A 167 20.57 9.66 7.23
CA ALA A 167 20.63 11.09 7.53
C ALA A 167 19.48 11.88 6.89
N TYR A 168 18.79 11.30 5.94
CA TYR A 168 17.65 11.90 5.25
C TYR A 168 16.36 11.10 5.51
N VAL A 169 15.25 11.76 5.26
CA VAL A 169 13.93 11.10 5.24
C VAL A 169 13.57 10.88 3.77
N GLN A 170 13.60 9.61 3.33
CA GLN A 170 13.09 9.21 2.03
C GLN A 170 11.71 8.59 2.22
N SER A 171 10.70 9.13 1.57
CA SER A 171 9.31 8.72 1.75
C SER A 171 8.50 8.93 0.48
N ASN A 172 7.37 8.24 0.38
CA ASN A 172 6.40 8.35 -0.71
C ASN A 172 7.00 8.02 -2.09
N PRO A 173 7.68 6.87 -2.25
CA PRO A 173 8.29 6.52 -3.51
C PRO A 173 7.25 6.47 -4.64
N THR A 174 7.57 7.04 -5.77
CA THR A 174 6.70 7.02 -6.95
C THR A 174 7.50 6.58 -8.17
N TRP A 175 7.01 5.57 -8.88
CA TRP A 175 7.60 5.09 -10.11
C TRP A 175 7.32 6.01 -11.28
N SER A 176 8.33 6.23 -12.12
CA SER A 176 8.07 6.79 -13.45
C SER A 176 7.21 5.83 -14.28
N PRO A 177 6.40 6.33 -15.22
CA PRO A 177 5.52 5.48 -16.03
C PRO A 177 6.24 4.40 -16.84
N ASP A 178 7.52 4.60 -17.17
CA ASP A 178 8.36 3.62 -17.87
C ASP A 178 9.08 2.64 -16.90
N GLY A 179 8.97 2.87 -15.59
CA GLY A 179 9.60 2.03 -14.57
C GLY A 179 11.12 2.20 -14.43
N GLN A 180 11.70 3.21 -15.05
CA GLN A 180 13.17 3.41 -15.03
C GLN A 180 13.64 4.27 -13.87
N TYR A 181 12.76 5.05 -13.28
CA TYR A 181 13.08 5.99 -12.21
C TYR A 181 12.10 5.85 -11.04
N VAL A 182 12.61 6.19 -9.86
CA VAL A 182 11.83 6.41 -8.64
C VAL A 182 12.10 7.83 -8.16
N VAL A 183 11.03 8.53 -7.79
CA VAL A 183 11.06 9.89 -7.26
C VAL A 183 10.52 9.90 -5.85
#